data_60191a65d9b73437722d2458efdb5057
#
_entry.id   60191a65d9b73437722d2458efdb5057
#
_cell.length_a   1.000
_cell.length_b   1.000
_cell.length_c   1.000
_cell.angle_alpha   90.00
_cell.angle_beta   90.00
_cell.angle_gamma   90.00
#
_symmetry.space_group_name_H-M   'P 1'
#
loop_
_entity.id
_entity.type
_entity.pdbx_description
1 polymer ?
#
loop_
_entity_poly.entity_id
_entity_poly.type
_entity_poly.pdbx_seq_one_letter_code
_entity_poly.pdbx_strand_id
1 'polypeptide(L)'
;MTAAPATPDPLRTHDLVGIGIGPFNLSLAALAHGLPTPLTTAFYEQRPAFHWHPGLLIEGATLQVPFLADLVTLADPTSPWSFLNYQRTQDRLYPFYFAERFHIHRAEYDAYCRWVSTQLPGLHFGHQVDAIRWDPQNARFDVDHTQLDAHGEAESLGRTHTRHIALGVGTEPHIPEPLKPLTDTGNAPVIHSADYLHHRDRLLQARHITVIGSGQSGAEIFLDLLRARPTGNEGLHWLARTPAFAPMEYSKLGLEHFTPDYTRYFHALPETVRDTLVPQQWQLHKGIDHDTIAAIHDELYRRTLHGGWPDATLTPGVSVRTAGRVANTRVELHLEHTQQSTRTRLTTDAVVLATGYRERPLDTLLHHLAPHLRRDTAGRPRVDAHHRLDLGPAVTGHIYVQNAERHTHGVGAPDLGLAAWRSATILNDLTGTTPYPLPKRTAFTTFGLTQPAIPTQQPTLVPLAHP
;
A
#
# COMPACT_ATOMS: atom_id res chain seq x y z
N MET A 1 -23.61 -7.48 -24.76
CA MET A 1 -22.54 -7.79 -25.69
C MET A 1 -21.37 -6.89 -25.29
N THR A 2 -20.43 -7.39 -24.53
CA THR A 2 -19.20 -6.69 -24.19
C THR A 2 -18.29 -6.72 -25.42
N ALA A 3 -17.96 -5.52 -25.93
CA ALA A 3 -16.97 -5.42 -27.00
C ALA A 3 -15.63 -5.96 -26.49
N ALA A 4 -15.00 -6.83 -27.29
CA ALA A 4 -13.64 -7.28 -27.01
C ALA A 4 -12.71 -6.05 -26.90
N PRO A 5 -11.72 -6.06 -25.98
CA PRO A 5 -10.78 -4.96 -25.87
C PRO A 5 -10.07 -4.76 -27.22
N ALA A 6 -10.14 -3.53 -27.73
CA ALA A 6 -9.48 -3.18 -28.98
C ALA A 6 -7.96 -3.35 -28.81
N THR A 7 -7.33 -4.08 -29.71
CA THR A 7 -5.86 -4.21 -29.76
C THR A 7 -5.25 -2.80 -29.88
N PRO A 8 -4.24 -2.45 -29.08
CA PRO A 8 -3.60 -1.13 -29.14
C PRO A 8 -3.07 -0.85 -30.55
N ASP A 9 -3.40 0.31 -31.09
CA ASP A 9 -2.82 0.78 -32.37
C ASP A 9 -1.34 1.15 -32.11
N PRO A 10 -0.37 0.42 -32.66
CA PRO A 10 1.05 0.65 -32.40
C PRO A 10 1.58 1.98 -32.92
N LEU A 11 0.83 2.70 -33.75
CA LEU A 11 1.22 4.00 -34.32
C LEU A 11 0.64 5.18 -33.51
N ARG A 12 -0.30 4.94 -32.58
CA ARG A 12 -0.94 6.00 -31.83
C ARG A 12 -0.09 6.39 -30.61
N THR A 13 0.19 7.69 -30.47
CA THR A 13 0.80 8.22 -29.23
C THR A 13 -0.32 8.55 -28.24
N HIS A 14 -0.30 7.88 -27.06
CA HIS A 14 -1.20 8.16 -25.96
C HIS A 14 -0.80 9.46 -25.24
N ASP A 15 -1.77 10.10 -24.60
CA ASP A 15 -1.50 11.22 -23.71
C ASP A 15 -0.91 10.71 -22.40
N LEU A 16 -1.40 9.56 -21.89
CA LEU A 16 -0.94 8.96 -20.64
C LEU A 16 -0.94 7.43 -20.73
N VAL A 17 0.16 6.81 -20.30
CA VAL A 17 0.24 5.37 -20.03
C VAL A 17 0.42 5.12 -18.54
N GLY A 18 -0.45 4.31 -17.94
CA GLY A 18 -0.31 3.83 -16.57
C GLY A 18 0.38 2.48 -16.50
N ILE A 19 1.28 2.30 -15.55
CA ILE A 19 2.00 1.04 -15.30
C ILE A 19 1.60 0.49 -13.93
N GLY A 20 0.97 -0.68 -13.93
CA GLY A 20 0.25 -1.27 -12.81
C GLY A 20 -1.21 -0.77 -12.74
N ILE A 21 -2.15 -1.70 -12.49
CA ILE A 21 -3.58 -1.39 -12.28
C ILE A 21 -3.95 -1.77 -10.84
N GLY A 22 -3.28 -1.11 -9.89
CA GLY A 22 -3.68 -1.10 -8.48
C GLY A 22 -4.71 0.01 -8.21
N PRO A 23 -5.21 0.16 -6.96
CA PRO A 23 -6.21 1.17 -6.63
C PRO A 23 -5.83 2.60 -7.05
N PHE A 24 -4.55 2.98 -6.98
CA PHE A 24 -4.09 4.33 -7.33
C PHE A 24 -4.21 4.62 -8.82
N ASN A 25 -3.69 3.74 -9.70
CA ASN A 25 -3.84 3.93 -11.13
C ASN A 25 -5.28 3.65 -11.60
N LEU A 26 -6.04 2.82 -10.90
CA LEU A 26 -7.47 2.63 -11.18
C LEU A 26 -8.27 3.91 -10.85
N SER A 27 -7.93 4.61 -9.75
CA SER A 27 -8.45 5.93 -9.42
C SER A 27 -8.12 6.95 -10.53
N LEU A 28 -6.86 6.97 -10.99
CA LEU A 28 -6.43 7.86 -12.07
C LEU A 28 -7.20 7.58 -13.38
N ALA A 29 -7.39 6.31 -13.74
CA ALA A 29 -8.15 5.90 -14.90
C ALA A 29 -9.63 6.31 -14.80
N ALA A 30 -10.23 6.11 -13.61
CA ALA A 30 -11.64 6.45 -13.35
C ALA A 30 -11.90 7.96 -13.46
N LEU A 31 -11.02 8.79 -12.89
CA LEU A 31 -11.11 10.25 -13.01
C LEU A 31 -10.74 10.73 -14.43
N ALA A 32 -9.75 10.13 -15.09
CA ALA A 32 -9.42 10.46 -16.48
C ALA A 32 -10.59 10.20 -17.44
N HIS A 33 -11.38 9.14 -17.20
CA HIS A 33 -12.58 8.83 -17.95
C HIS A 33 -13.69 9.89 -17.78
N GLY A 34 -13.73 10.58 -16.63
CA GLY A 34 -14.69 11.64 -16.33
C GLY A 34 -14.30 13.03 -16.85
N LEU A 35 -13.17 13.20 -17.51
CA LEU A 35 -12.71 14.50 -18.00
C LEU A 35 -13.62 15.07 -19.09
N PRO A 36 -13.89 16.40 -19.07
CA PRO A 36 -14.66 17.06 -20.13
C PRO A 36 -14.02 16.91 -21.52
N THR A 37 -12.69 16.95 -21.57
CA THR A 37 -11.91 16.67 -22.79
C THR A 37 -11.23 15.32 -22.61
N PRO A 38 -11.64 14.28 -23.36
CA PRO A 38 -11.09 12.96 -23.23
C PRO A 38 -9.59 12.91 -23.51
N LEU A 39 -8.84 12.22 -22.63
CA LEU A 39 -7.46 11.85 -22.87
C LEU A 39 -7.39 10.46 -23.50
N THR A 40 -6.37 10.26 -24.33
CA THR A 40 -6.05 8.92 -24.83
C THR A 40 -5.16 8.22 -23.81
N THR A 41 -5.72 7.21 -23.13
CA THR A 41 -5.02 6.50 -22.06
C THR A 41 -4.90 5.01 -22.34
N ALA A 42 -3.84 4.37 -21.82
CA ALA A 42 -3.70 2.92 -21.73
C ALA A 42 -3.04 2.58 -20.40
N PHE A 43 -3.54 1.56 -19.69
CA PHE A 43 -2.99 1.09 -18.43
C PHE A 43 -2.63 -0.39 -18.57
N TYR A 44 -1.43 -0.78 -18.12
CA TYR A 44 -0.90 -2.14 -18.24
C TYR A 44 -0.70 -2.78 -16.86
N GLU A 45 -1.19 -4.01 -16.70
CA GLU A 45 -1.04 -4.82 -15.49
C GLU A 45 -0.61 -6.23 -15.88
N GLN A 46 0.44 -6.75 -15.24
CA GLN A 46 0.95 -8.10 -15.51
C GLN A 46 -0.01 -9.22 -15.08
N ARG A 47 -0.81 -9.00 -14.02
CA ARG A 47 -1.81 -9.97 -13.57
C ARG A 47 -2.96 -10.08 -14.58
N PRO A 48 -3.60 -11.26 -14.68
CA PRO A 48 -4.67 -11.48 -15.65
C PRO A 48 -5.98 -10.75 -15.30
N ALA A 49 -6.13 -10.25 -14.08
CA ALA A 49 -7.29 -9.51 -13.60
C ALA A 49 -6.93 -8.66 -12.37
N PHE A 50 -7.82 -7.74 -12.00
CA PHE A 50 -7.68 -6.98 -10.77
C PHE A 50 -7.86 -7.89 -9.55
N HIS A 51 -6.90 -7.84 -8.63
CA HIS A 51 -6.98 -8.42 -7.29
C HIS A 51 -6.23 -7.53 -6.31
N TRP A 52 -6.87 -7.24 -5.17
CA TRP A 52 -6.26 -6.44 -4.12
C TRP A 52 -5.96 -7.30 -2.89
N HIS A 53 -4.68 -7.64 -2.68
CA HIS A 53 -4.19 -8.45 -1.55
C HIS A 53 -4.95 -9.79 -1.36
N PRO A 54 -5.08 -10.65 -2.39
CA PRO A 54 -5.95 -11.84 -2.34
C PRO A 54 -5.63 -12.79 -1.19
N GLY A 55 -4.37 -12.91 -0.78
CA GLY A 55 -3.98 -13.74 0.37
C GLY A 55 -4.33 -13.14 1.73
N LEU A 56 -4.88 -11.91 1.80
CA LEU A 56 -5.26 -11.21 3.04
C LEU A 56 -6.74 -10.80 3.07
N LEU A 57 -7.58 -11.35 2.20
CA LEU A 57 -9.04 -11.15 2.25
C LEU A 57 -9.68 -12.06 3.30
N ILE A 58 -9.13 -12.04 4.52
CA ILE A 58 -9.60 -12.81 5.66
C ILE A 58 -11.07 -12.43 5.96
N GLU A 59 -11.91 -13.42 6.24
CA GLU A 59 -13.31 -13.17 6.55
C GLU A 59 -13.46 -12.22 7.74
N GLY A 60 -14.28 -11.19 7.57
CA GLY A 60 -14.49 -10.15 8.57
C GLY A 60 -13.43 -9.04 8.61
N ALA A 61 -12.29 -9.17 7.92
CA ALA A 61 -11.27 -8.11 7.86
C ALA A 61 -11.79 -6.86 7.13
N THR A 62 -11.62 -5.70 7.76
CA THR A 62 -12.08 -4.40 7.25
C THR A 62 -10.93 -3.56 6.73
N LEU A 63 -11.26 -2.55 5.94
CA LEU A 63 -10.34 -1.45 5.65
C LEU A 63 -10.13 -0.62 6.92
N GLN A 64 -8.93 -0.07 7.09
CA GLN A 64 -8.62 0.91 8.14
C GLN A 64 -8.92 2.36 7.70
N VAL A 65 -9.62 2.55 6.59
CA VAL A 65 -10.08 3.83 6.08
C VAL A 65 -11.57 3.75 5.76
N PRO A 66 -12.31 4.88 5.84
CA PRO A 66 -13.73 4.92 5.51
C PRO A 66 -14.01 4.53 4.07
N PHE A 67 -15.24 4.08 3.77
CA PHE A 67 -15.68 3.76 2.40
C PHE A 67 -15.58 4.95 1.43
N LEU A 68 -15.53 6.19 1.94
CA LEU A 68 -15.29 7.40 1.14
C LEU A 68 -13.86 7.50 0.59
N ALA A 69 -12.93 6.69 1.11
CA ALA A 69 -11.60 6.49 0.54
C ALA A 69 -11.65 5.53 -0.66
N ASP A 70 -12.68 5.68 -1.46
CA ASP A 70 -12.84 4.98 -2.74
C ASP A 70 -11.98 5.61 -3.84
N LEU A 71 -12.18 5.19 -5.08
CA LEU A 71 -11.34 5.62 -6.20
C LEU A 71 -11.54 7.10 -6.60
N VAL A 72 -12.68 7.75 -6.25
CA VAL A 72 -13.08 9.02 -6.87
C VAL A 72 -13.73 10.04 -5.93
N THR A 73 -14.45 9.58 -4.89
CA THR A 73 -15.41 10.41 -4.14
C THR A 73 -14.79 11.66 -3.52
N LEU A 74 -13.56 11.59 -3.00
CA LEU A 74 -12.90 12.75 -2.39
C LEU A 74 -12.40 13.79 -3.40
N ALA A 75 -12.47 13.50 -4.71
CA ALA A 75 -12.21 14.46 -5.78
C ALA A 75 -13.48 14.80 -6.58
N ASP A 76 -14.32 13.80 -6.87
CA ASP A 76 -15.59 13.94 -7.58
C ASP A 76 -16.66 13.03 -6.93
N PRO A 77 -17.45 13.55 -5.98
CA PRO A 77 -18.51 12.78 -5.33
C PRO A 77 -19.67 12.41 -6.27
N THR A 78 -19.74 13.01 -7.46
CA THR A 78 -20.78 12.73 -8.48
C THR A 78 -20.37 11.66 -9.48
N SER A 79 -19.13 11.19 -9.42
CA SER A 79 -18.59 10.21 -10.34
C SER A 79 -19.40 8.90 -10.35
N PRO A 80 -19.69 8.33 -11.54
CA PRO A 80 -20.36 7.04 -11.65
C PRO A 80 -19.51 5.88 -11.11
N TRP A 81 -18.23 6.12 -10.86
CA TRP A 81 -17.28 5.12 -10.34
C TRP A 81 -17.18 5.11 -8.82
N SER A 82 -18.05 5.85 -8.10
CA SER A 82 -18.07 5.88 -6.63
C SER A 82 -18.51 4.54 -6.03
N PHE A 83 -18.02 4.26 -4.81
CA PHE A 83 -18.44 3.08 -4.06
C PHE A 83 -19.96 3.04 -3.81
N LEU A 84 -20.59 4.19 -3.55
CA LEU A 84 -22.04 4.26 -3.39
C LEU A 84 -22.79 3.90 -4.68
N ASN A 85 -22.30 4.30 -5.85
CA ASN A 85 -22.88 3.88 -7.10
C ASN A 85 -22.67 2.38 -7.36
N TYR A 86 -21.53 1.81 -6.98
CA TYR A 86 -21.33 0.36 -6.98
C TYR A 86 -22.40 -0.33 -6.13
N GLN A 87 -22.63 0.09 -4.88
CA GLN A 87 -23.68 -0.48 -4.04
C GLN A 87 -25.07 -0.40 -4.69
N ARG A 88 -25.37 0.73 -5.34
CA ARG A 88 -26.63 0.89 -6.09
C ARG A 88 -26.75 -0.10 -7.25
N THR A 89 -25.67 -0.29 -8.02
CA THR A 89 -25.68 -1.20 -9.18
C THR A 89 -25.75 -2.68 -8.79
N GLN A 90 -25.42 -3.01 -7.53
CA GLN A 90 -25.52 -4.34 -6.95
C GLN A 90 -26.82 -4.55 -6.16
N ASP A 91 -27.78 -3.60 -6.21
CA ASP A 91 -29.02 -3.59 -5.42
C ASP A 91 -28.79 -3.72 -3.90
N ARG A 92 -27.63 -3.24 -3.42
CA ARG A 92 -27.20 -3.37 -2.01
C ARG A 92 -27.19 -2.05 -1.24
N LEU A 93 -27.63 -0.94 -1.84
CA LEU A 93 -27.52 0.38 -1.21
C LEU A 93 -28.34 0.47 0.10
N TYR A 94 -29.57 -0.09 0.14
CA TYR A 94 -30.36 -0.14 1.38
C TYR A 94 -29.77 -1.06 2.45
N PRO A 95 -29.39 -2.34 2.14
CA PRO A 95 -28.66 -3.16 3.09
C PRO A 95 -27.38 -2.48 3.63
N PHE A 96 -26.62 -1.78 2.79
CA PHE A 96 -25.44 -1.04 3.20
C PHE A 96 -25.80 0.13 4.13
N TYR A 97 -26.85 0.88 3.82
CA TYR A 97 -27.35 1.96 4.67
C TYR A 97 -27.70 1.47 6.09
N PHE A 98 -28.44 0.37 6.20
CA PHE A 98 -28.82 -0.20 7.50
C PHE A 98 -27.67 -0.92 8.22
N ALA A 99 -26.60 -1.30 7.52
CA ALA A 99 -25.42 -1.88 8.15
C ALA A 99 -24.64 -0.85 8.99
N GLU A 100 -24.83 0.46 8.75
CA GLU A 100 -24.18 1.57 9.45
C GLU A 100 -22.66 1.44 9.53
N ARG A 101 -22.04 0.83 8.49
CA ARG A 101 -20.61 0.56 8.46
C ARG A 101 -19.86 1.68 7.74
N PHE A 102 -19.03 2.37 8.49
CA PHE A 102 -18.13 3.37 7.91
C PHE A 102 -16.86 2.73 7.32
N HIS A 103 -16.36 1.66 7.96
CA HIS A 103 -15.27 0.83 7.48
C HIS A 103 -15.82 -0.46 6.85
N ILE A 104 -15.62 -0.61 5.55
CA ILE A 104 -16.12 -1.74 4.76
C ILE A 104 -15.17 -2.93 4.81
N HIS A 105 -15.68 -4.12 4.46
CA HIS A 105 -14.85 -5.31 4.35
C HIS A 105 -13.83 -5.17 3.20
N ARG A 106 -12.62 -5.70 3.38
CA ARG A 106 -11.61 -5.73 2.31
C ARG A 106 -12.08 -6.46 1.07
N ALA A 107 -12.80 -7.57 1.24
CA ALA A 107 -13.39 -8.31 0.12
C ALA A 107 -14.39 -7.47 -0.67
N GLU A 108 -15.12 -6.57 -0.01
CA GLU A 108 -16.06 -5.67 -0.67
C GLU A 108 -15.34 -4.57 -1.45
N TYR A 109 -14.23 -4.05 -0.91
CA TYR A 109 -13.38 -3.10 -1.62
C TYR A 109 -12.72 -3.75 -2.86
N ASP A 110 -12.21 -4.98 -2.74
CA ASP A 110 -11.69 -5.74 -3.90
C ASP A 110 -12.77 -5.93 -4.97
N ALA A 111 -13.99 -6.32 -4.56
CA ALA A 111 -15.11 -6.50 -5.48
C ALA A 111 -15.51 -5.19 -6.17
N TYR A 112 -15.51 -4.06 -5.44
CA TYR A 112 -15.75 -2.74 -5.99
C TYR A 112 -14.68 -2.34 -7.04
N CYS A 113 -13.41 -2.46 -6.69
CA CYS A 113 -12.32 -2.14 -7.64
C CYS A 113 -12.36 -3.06 -8.86
N ARG A 114 -12.69 -4.33 -8.68
CA ARG A 114 -12.88 -5.28 -9.79
C ARG A 114 -14.05 -4.86 -10.67
N TRP A 115 -15.17 -4.45 -10.09
CA TRP A 115 -16.31 -3.92 -10.84
C TRP A 115 -15.92 -2.72 -11.69
N VAL A 116 -15.17 -1.75 -11.15
CA VAL A 116 -14.66 -0.61 -11.92
C VAL A 116 -13.72 -1.08 -13.03
N SER A 117 -12.75 -1.96 -12.70
CA SER A 117 -11.73 -2.41 -13.65
C SER A 117 -12.27 -3.19 -14.85
N THR A 118 -13.45 -3.81 -14.73
CA THR A 118 -14.09 -4.54 -15.84
C THR A 118 -14.89 -3.65 -16.77
N GLN A 119 -15.12 -2.38 -16.41
CA GLN A 119 -15.96 -1.46 -17.19
C GLN A 119 -15.20 -0.28 -17.77
N LEU A 120 -14.09 0.12 -17.18
CA LEU A 120 -13.27 1.20 -17.70
C LEU A 120 -12.54 0.76 -18.98
N PRO A 121 -12.56 1.57 -20.05
CA PRO A 121 -11.78 1.30 -21.25
C PRO A 121 -10.29 1.55 -21.03
N GLY A 122 -9.44 0.98 -21.88
CA GLY A 122 -7.99 1.22 -21.89
C GLY A 122 -7.23 0.54 -20.76
N LEU A 123 -7.84 -0.43 -20.06
CA LEU A 123 -7.17 -1.27 -19.06
C LEU A 123 -6.76 -2.60 -19.70
N HIS A 124 -5.47 -2.89 -19.72
CA HIS A 124 -4.87 -4.08 -20.34
C HIS A 124 -4.24 -4.97 -19.27
N PHE A 125 -4.94 -6.03 -18.91
CA PHE A 125 -4.46 -7.07 -18.00
C PHE A 125 -3.66 -8.14 -18.74
N GLY A 126 -2.78 -8.87 -18.07
CA GLY A 126 -1.87 -9.85 -18.69
C GLY A 126 -0.75 -9.18 -19.50
N HIS A 127 -0.37 -7.95 -19.19
CA HIS A 127 0.69 -7.22 -19.88
C HIS A 127 1.74 -6.74 -18.89
N GLN A 128 2.92 -7.32 -18.95
CA GLN A 128 4.08 -6.90 -18.17
C GLN A 128 4.83 -5.79 -18.90
N VAL A 129 5.04 -4.66 -18.25
CA VAL A 129 5.90 -3.60 -18.78
C VAL A 129 7.35 -3.94 -18.44
N ASP A 130 8.21 -3.97 -19.46
CA ASP A 130 9.60 -4.42 -19.37
C ASP A 130 10.58 -3.25 -19.31
N ALA A 131 10.33 -2.20 -20.09
CA ALA A 131 11.22 -1.04 -20.18
C ALA A 131 10.51 0.25 -20.59
N ILE A 132 11.08 1.38 -20.13
CA ILE A 132 10.67 2.72 -20.52
C ILE A 132 11.87 3.43 -21.10
N ARG A 133 11.73 4.02 -22.30
CA ARG A 133 12.75 4.81 -22.97
C ARG A 133 12.22 6.17 -23.35
N TRP A 134 13.07 7.17 -23.36
CA TRP A 134 12.74 8.48 -23.91
C TRP A 134 13.21 8.57 -25.35
N ASP A 135 12.31 8.94 -26.25
CA ASP A 135 12.58 9.27 -27.64
C ASP A 135 12.64 10.80 -27.81
N PRO A 136 13.84 11.41 -27.84
CA PRO A 136 13.99 12.85 -27.92
C PRO A 136 13.59 13.42 -29.28
N GLN A 137 13.58 12.60 -30.35
CA GLN A 137 13.21 13.04 -31.70
C GLN A 137 11.72 13.29 -31.80
N ASN A 138 10.91 12.44 -31.15
CA ASN A 138 9.46 12.51 -31.18
C ASN A 138 8.85 13.09 -29.87
N ALA A 139 9.69 13.50 -28.92
CA ALA A 139 9.30 14.04 -27.61
C ALA A 139 8.27 13.15 -26.89
N ARG A 140 8.55 11.85 -26.80
CA ARG A 140 7.63 10.85 -26.23
C ARG A 140 8.40 9.73 -25.51
N PHE A 141 7.67 8.97 -24.69
CA PHE A 141 8.18 7.73 -24.15
C PHE A 141 7.78 6.54 -25.02
N ASP A 142 8.69 5.60 -25.15
CA ASP A 142 8.48 4.26 -25.67
C ASP A 142 8.38 3.31 -24.48
N VAL A 143 7.24 2.64 -24.36
CA VAL A 143 6.95 1.66 -23.30
C VAL A 143 6.92 0.27 -23.93
N ASP A 144 7.95 -0.52 -23.68
CA ASP A 144 8.00 -1.91 -24.12
C ASP A 144 7.27 -2.80 -23.12
N HIS A 145 6.44 -3.70 -23.62
CA HIS A 145 5.69 -4.62 -22.79
C HIS A 145 5.56 -6.01 -23.44
N THR A 146 5.42 -7.01 -22.59
CA THR A 146 5.16 -8.41 -22.96
C THR A 146 3.73 -8.76 -22.60
N GLN A 147 2.95 -9.22 -23.57
CA GLN A 147 1.66 -9.86 -23.31
C GLN A 147 1.92 -11.27 -22.78
N LEU A 148 1.24 -11.62 -21.70
CA LEU A 148 1.36 -12.91 -21.01
C LEU A 148 0.13 -13.77 -21.31
N ASP A 149 0.34 -15.07 -21.48
CA ASP A 149 -0.73 -16.05 -21.59
C ASP A 149 -1.38 -16.36 -20.21
N ALA A 150 -2.35 -17.27 -20.20
CA ALA A 150 -3.02 -17.70 -18.98
C ALA A 150 -2.10 -18.39 -17.95
N HIS A 151 -0.92 -18.83 -18.36
CA HIS A 151 0.09 -19.46 -17.50
C HIS A 151 1.17 -18.47 -17.04
N GLY A 152 1.10 -17.21 -17.51
CA GLY A 152 2.08 -16.17 -17.21
C GLY A 152 3.33 -16.21 -18.08
N GLU A 153 3.31 -17.01 -19.17
CA GLU A 153 4.40 -17.10 -20.13
C GLU A 153 4.26 -16.05 -21.22
N ALA A 154 5.38 -15.63 -21.82
CA ALA A 154 5.38 -14.60 -22.86
C ALA A 154 4.70 -15.10 -24.15
N GLU A 155 3.64 -14.41 -24.57
CA GLU A 155 2.88 -14.69 -25.81
C GLU A 155 3.32 -13.78 -26.97
N SER A 156 3.42 -12.47 -26.70
CA SER A 156 3.82 -11.50 -27.72
C SER A 156 4.51 -10.27 -27.10
N LEU A 157 5.36 -9.62 -27.89
CA LEU A 157 6.00 -8.36 -27.53
C LEU A 157 5.26 -7.19 -28.17
N GLY A 158 5.11 -6.11 -27.40
CA GLY A 158 4.47 -4.89 -27.86
C GLY A 158 5.25 -3.64 -27.45
N ARG A 159 4.95 -2.55 -28.13
CA ARG A 159 5.45 -1.22 -27.78
C ARG A 159 4.32 -0.21 -27.88
N THR A 160 4.20 0.63 -26.86
CA THR A 160 3.23 1.72 -26.80
C THR A 160 3.96 3.04 -26.66
N HIS A 161 3.51 4.03 -27.44
CA HIS A 161 4.05 5.38 -27.39
C HIS A 161 3.17 6.29 -26.52
N THR A 162 3.79 7.13 -25.70
CA THR A 162 3.02 8.04 -24.82
C THR A 162 3.79 9.33 -24.53
N ARG A 163 3.06 10.40 -24.25
CA ARG A 163 3.62 11.68 -23.81
C ARG A 163 3.99 11.66 -22.31
N HIS A 164 3.15 10.99 -21.51
CA HIS A 164 3.30 10.95 -20.05
C HIS A 164 3.07 9.54 -19.52
N ILE A 165 3.64 9.26 -18.35
CA ILE A 165 3.52 7.95 -17.68
C ILE A 165 3.06 8.14 -16.23
N ALA A 166 2.24 7.23 -15.71
CA ALA A 166 1.90 7.12 -14.30
C ALA A 166 2.35 5.76 -13.75
N LEU A 167 3.33 5.77 -12.84
CA LEU A 167 3.85 4.57 -12.19
C LEU A 167 3.00 4.26 -10.95
N GLY A 168 2.27 3.16 -10.98
CA GLY A 168 1.50 2.61 -9.87
C GLY A 168 1.88 1.17 -9.59
N VAL A 169 3.19 0.88 -9.56
CA VAL A 169 3.74 -0.49 -9.48
C VAL A 169 3.58 -1.15 -8.11
N GLY A 170 3.14 -0.38 -7.10
CA GLY A 170 2.80 -0.88 -5.77
C GLY A 170 4.00 -1.30 -4.94
N THR A 171 3.76 -2.25 -4.05
CA THR A 171 4.71 -2.74 -3.06
C THR A 171 5.01 -4.22 -3.26
N GLU A 172 6.06 -4.70 -2.60
CA GLU A 172 6.41 -6.12 -2.54
C GLU A 172 6.57 -6.58 -1.09
N PRO A 173 6.37 -7.88 -0.78
CA PRO A 173 6.62 -8.45 0.53
C PRO A 173 8.02 -8.16 1.04
N HIS A 174 8.12 -7.73 2.30
CA HIS A 174 9.41 -7.57 2.97
C HIS A 174 9.75 -8.80 3.79
N ILE A 175 10.70 -9.59 3.32
CA ILE A 175 11.20 -10.78 4.02
C ILE A 175 12.53 -10.42 4.68
N PRO A 176 12.66 -10.55 6.02
CA PRO A 176 13.92 -10.32 6.72
C PRO A 176 15.04 -11.26 6.24
N GLU A 177 16.27 -10.74 6.11
CA GLU A 177 17.42 -11.50 5.57
C GLU A 177 17.62 -12.90 6.20
N PRO A 178 17.51 -13.07 7.55
CA PRO A 178 17.70 -14.39 8.14
C PRO A 178 16.67 -15.46 7.72
N LEU A 179 15.53 -15.01 7.17
CA LEU A 179 14.40 -15.88 6.82
C LEU A 179 14.26 -16.11 5.31
N LYS A 180 14.91 -15.30 4.47
CA LYS A 180 14.88 -15.44 3.02
C LYS A 180 15.27 -16.85 2.51
N PRO A 181 16.34 -17.50 3.02
CA PRO A 181 16.73 -18.82 2.53
C PRO A 181 15.72 -19.93 2.88
N LEU A 182 14.74 -19.64 3.74
CA LEU A 182 13.76 -20.62 4.22
C LEU A 182 12.42 -20.53 3.47
N THR A 183 12.17 -19.42 2.78
CA THR A 183 11.00 -19.28 1.90
C THR A 183 11.17 -20.22 0.70
N ASP A 184 10.06 -20.76 0.21
CA ASP A 184 9.99 -21.63 -0.99
C ASP A 184 10.81 -22.94 -0.91
N THR A 185 11.28 -23.33 0.29
CA THR A 185 12.09 -24.53 0.49
C THR A 185 11.53 -25.42 1.60
N GLY A 186 11.69 -26.75 1.46
CA GLY A 186 11.38 -27.76 2.48
C GLY A 186 9.89 -27.95 2.78
N ASN A 187 9.60 -28.85 3.73
CA ASN A 187 8.23 -29.27 4.06
C ASN A 187 7.54 -28.37 5.08
N ALA A 188 8.30 -27.69 5.95
CA ALA A 188 7.75 -26.70 6.88
C ALA A 188 7.49 -25.39 6.14
N PRO A 189 6.25 -24.90 6.03
CA PRO A 189 5.96 -23.66 5.32
C PRO A 189 6.56 -22.45 6.05
N VAL A 190 7.30 -21.63 5.32
CA VAL A 190 7.74 -20.28 5.72
C VAL A 190 7.21 -19.34 4.66
N ILE A 191 6.11 -18.68 4.95
CA ILE A 191 5.37 -17.87 3.98
C ILE A 191 5.27 -16.42 4.42
N HIS A 192 5.14 -15.52 3.47
CA HIS A 192 4.76 -14.13 3.80
C HIS A 192 3.23 -14.03 3.99
N SER A 193 2.78 -13.06 4.79
CA SER A 193 1.35 -12.80 5.01
C SER A 193 0.57 -12.54 3.72
N ALA A 194 1.23 -12.05 2.66
CA ALA A 194 0.62 -11.86 1.34
C ALA A 194 0.00 -13.15 0.76
N ASP A 195 0.50 -14.31 1.16
CA ASP A 195 0.08 -15.62 0.66
C ASP A 195 -0.70 -16.44 1.68
N TYR A 196 -1.10 -15.80 2.80
CA TYR A 196 -1.70 -16.49 3.95
C TYR A 196 -2.89 -17.39 3.57
N LEU A 197 -3.90 -16.84 2.88
CA LEU A 197 -5.10 -17.61 2.54
C LEU A 197 -4.83 -18.75 1.56
N HIS A 198 -3.83 -18.63 0.69
CA HIS A 198 -3.41 -19.70 -0.22
C HIS A 198 -2.78 -20.90 0.52
N HIS A 199 -2.27 -20.67 1.74
CA HIS A 199 -1.61 -21.69 2.56
C HIS A 199 -2.35 -22.00 3.86
N ARG A 200 -3.50 -21.38 4.13
CA ARG A 200 -4.23 -21.45 5.40
C ARG A 200 -4.52 -22.89 5.82
N ASP A 201 -5.04 -23.71 4.92
CA ASP A 201 -5.39 -25.11 5.23
C ASP A 201 -4.15 -25.93 5.59
N ARG A 202 -3.04 -25.71 4.89
CA ARG A 202 -1.74 -26.34 5.21
C ARG A 202 -1.22 -25.88 6.58
N LEU A 203 -1.36 -24.60 6.90
CA LEU A 203 -0.97 -24.06 8.21
C LEU A 203 -1.80 -24.68 9.33
N LEU A 204 -3.10 -24.88 9.14
CA LEU A 204 -3.97 -25.50 10.12
C LEU A 204 -3.63 -26.96 10.45
N GLN A 205 -2.88 -27.66 9.58
CA GLN A 205 -2.34 -29.01 9.83
C GLN A 205 -1.07 -28.98 10.68
N ALA A 206 -0.37 -27.85 10.78
CA ALA A 206 0.85 -27.73 11.59
C ALA A 206 0.51 -27.75 13.07
N ARG A 207 1.31 -28.41 13.90
CA ARG A 207 1.09 -28.45 15.36
C ARG A 207 1.42 -27.09 16.01
N HIS A 208 2.56 -26.52 15.63
CA HIS A 208 3.01 -25.21 16.15
C HIS A 208 3.22 -24.24 15.00
N ILE A 209 2.62 -23.07 15.10
CA ILE A 209 2.72 -22.00 14.11
C ILE A 209 3.28 -20.74 14.79
N THR A 210 4.27 -20.13 14.15
CA THR A 210 4.82 -18.86 14.62
C THR A 210 4.45 -17.73 13.66
N VAL A 211 3.72 -16.73 14.12
CA VAL A 211 3.45 -15.47 13.40
C VAL A 211 4.48 -14.43 13.83
N ILE A 212 5.15 -13.80 12.86
CA ILE A 212 6.20 -12.79 13.11
C ILE A 212 5.77 -11.45 12.54
N GLY A 213 5.55 -10.46 13.40
CA GLY A 213 5.18 -9.10 13.03
C GLY A 213 4.06 -8.53 13.90
N SER A 214 4.16 -7.23 14.24
CA SER A 214 3.26 -6.53 15.17
C SER A 214 2.25 -5.61 14.49
N GLY A 215 2.10 -5.68 13.18
CA GLY A 215 1.14 -4.87 12.43
C GLY A 215 -0.19 -5.57 12.23
N GLN A 216 -1.13 -4.88 11.55
CA GLN A 216 -2.49 -5.36 11.29
C GLN A 216 -2.56 -6.76 10.69
N SER A 217 -1.76 -7.05 9.65
CA SER A 217 -1.76 -8.39 9.03
C SER A 217 -1.37 -9.50 9.99
N GLY A 218 -0.42 -9.24 10.91
CA GLY A 218 -0.02 -10.20 11.93
C GLY A 218 -1.14 -10.47 12.94
N ALA A 219 -1.84 -9.41 13.36
CA ALA A 219 -2.96 -9.48 14.29
C ALA A 219 -4.16 -10.26 13.71
N GLU A 220 -4.54 -9.95 12.48
CA GLU A 220 -5.64 -10.62 11.80
C GLU A 220 -5.35 -12.10 11.55
N ILE A 221 -4.14 -12.45 11.11
CA ILE A 221 -3.71 -13.83 10.92
C ILE A 221 -3.67 -14.58 12.24
N PHE A 222 -3.13 -13.95 13.29
CA PHE A 222 -3.12 -14.56 14.62
C PHE A 222 -4.54 -14.85 15.12
N LEU A 223 -5.46 -13.89 14.96
CA LEU A 223 -6.86 -14.04 15.37
C LEU A 223 -7.59 -15.13 14.58
N ASP A 224 -7.39 -15.18 13.25
CA ASP A 224 -8.00 -16.21 12.40
C ASP A 224 -7.48 -17.61 12.79
N LEU A 225 -6.19 -17.79 12.96
CA LEU A 225 -5.61 -19.05 13.42
C LEU A 225 -6.07 -19.43 14.83
N LEU A 226 -6.14 -18.46 15.75
CA LEU A 226 -6.63 -18.68 17.11
C LEU A 226 -8.08 -19.18 17.09
N ARG A 227 -8.96 -18.56 16.32
CA ARG A 227 -10.36 -18.97 16.19
C ARG A 227 -10.55 -20.33 15.54
N ALA A 228 -9.72 -20.66 14.57
CA ALA A 228 -9.83 -21.90 13.80
C ALA A 228 -9.32 -23.14 14.55
N ARG A 229 -8.54 -22.97 15.62
CA ARG A 229 -7.91 -24.08 16.35
C ARG A 229 -8.66 -24.43 17.64
N PRO A 230 -8.69 -25.73 18.06
CA PRO A 230 -9.35 -26.13 19.29
C PRO A 230 -8.70 -25.51 20.54
N THR A 231 -9.50 -25.20 21.54
CA THR A 231 -9.04 -24.69 22.83
C THR A 231 -8.09 -25.70 23.51
N GLY A 232 -6.93 -25.23 23.97
CA GLY A 232 -5.89 -26.03 24.60
C GLY A 232 -4.95 -26.73 23.63
N ASN A 233 -5.17 -26.61 22.32
CA ASN A 233 -4.31 -27.14 21.27
C ASN A 233 -4.05 -26.07 20.20
N GLU A 234 -3.96 -24.82 20.59
CA GLU A 234 -3.72 -23.71 19.66
C GLU A 234 -2.32 -23.78 19.02
N GLY A 235 -1.30 -24.07 19.83
CA GLY A 235 0.08 -24.19 19.36
C GLY A 235 0.57 -22.94 18.64
N LEU A 236 0.22 -21.74 19.15
CA LEU A 236 0.49 -20.48 18.50
C LEU A 236 1.55 -19.66 19.23
N HIS A 237 2.51 -19.14 18.44
CA HIS A 237 3.43 -18.10 18.90
C HIS A 237 3.25 -16.84 18.06
N TRP A 238 3.11 -15.69 18.72
CA TRP A 238 3.09 -14.41 18.04
C TRP A 238 4.26 -13.54 18.52
N LEU A 239 5.22 -13.31 17.64
CA LEU A 239 6.47 -12.60 17.94
C LEU A 239 6.45 -11.20 17.31
N ALA A 240 6.83 -10.21 18.09
CA ALA A 240 6.94 -8.83 17.65
C ALA A 240 8.30 -8.22 18.05
N ARG A 241 8.94 -7.52 17.11
CA ARG A 241 10.16 -6.75 17.41
C ARG A 241 9.88 -5.49 18.23
N THR A 242 8.70 -4.89 18.06
CA THR A 242 8.24 -3.74 18.86
C THR A 242 8.06 -4.15 20.31
N PRO A 243 8.25 -3.21 21.27
CA PRO A 243 8.15 -3.52 22.69
C PRO A 243 6.72 -3.83 23.17
N ALA A 244 5.73 -3.61 22.32
CA ALA A 244 4.32 -3.90 22.58
C ALA A 244 3.59 -4.20 21.26
N PHE A 245 2.43 -4.88 21.38
CA PHE A 245 1.40 -4.93 20.35
C PHE A 245 0.57 -3.66 20.50
N ALA A 246 0.90 -2.63 19.71
CA ALA A 246 0.39 -1.29 19.92
C ALA A 246 -0.73 -0.95 18.92
N PRO A 247 -1.73 -0.16 19.37
CA PRO A 247 -2.79 0.30 18.50
C PRO A 247 -2.25 1.29 17.45
N MET A 248 -2.96 1.37 16.32
CA MET A 248 -2.81 2.43 15.36
C MET A 248 -3.43 3.72 15.92
N GLU A 249 -2.86 4.87 15.58
CA GLU A 249 -3.37 6.17 16.01
C GLU A 249 -4.55 6.58 15.11
N TYR A 250 -5.77 6.55 15.68
CA TYR A 250 -7.02 6.89 15.00
C TYR A 250 -7.73 8.11 15.59
N SER A 251 -7.06 8.89 16.44
CA SER A 251 -7.66 10.15 16.89
C SER A 251 -7.91 11.06 15.67
N LYS A 252 -9.00 11.82 15.69
CA LYS A 252 -9.39 12.65 14.55
C LYS A 252 -8.31 13.66 14.17
N LEU A 253 -7.58 14.22 15.14
CA LEU A 253 -6.45 15.13 14.87
C LEU A 253 -5.21 14.37 14.39
N GLY A 254 -4.99 13.14 14.85
CA GLY A 254 -3.94 12.25 14.34
C GLY A 254 -4.16 11.90 12.86
N LEU A 255 -5.41 11.62 12.48
CA LEU A 255 -5.78 11.32 11.09
C LEU A 255 -5.59 12.51 10.13
N GLU A 256 -5.47 13.76 10.63
CA GLU A 256 -5.16 14.90 9.76
C GLU A 256 -3.78 14.84 9.12
N HIS A 257 -2.90 13.93 9.56
CA HIS A 257 -1.65 13.59 8.86
C HIS A 257 -1.87 12.89 7.50
N PHE A 258 -3.09 12.44 7.22
CA PHE A 258 -3.50 11.86 5.93
C PHE A 258 -4.30 12.85 5.08
N THR A 259 -3.95 14.14 5.15
CA THR A 259 -4.61 15.19 4.38
C THR A 259 -3.67 15.84 3.36
N PRO A 260 -4.20 16.45 2.30
CA PRO A 260 -3.44 17.29 1.40
C PRO A 260 -2.63 18.40 2.09
N ASP A 261 -3.14 18.99 3.18
CA ASP A 261 -2.42 20.03 3.95
C ASP A 261 -1.13 19.48 4.56
N TYR A 262 -1.21 18.30 5.18
CA TYR A 262 -0.01 17.65 5.72
C TYR A 262 0.96 17.21 4.62
N THR A 263 0.47 16.70 3.51
CA THR A 263 1.29 16.30 2.37
C THR A 263 2.09 17.50 1.82
N ARG A 264 1.46 18.65 1.65
CA ARG A 264 2.13 19.90 1.23
C ARG A 264 3.18 20.37 2.24
N TYR A 265 2.82 20.36 3.52
CA TYR A 265 3.75 20.68 4.60
C TYR A 265 4.97 19.75 4.60
N PHE A 266 4.75 18.44 4.59
CA PHE A 266 5.81 17.46 4.62
C PHE A 266 6.75 17.58 3.41
N HIS A 267 6.18 17.76 2.21
CA HIS A 267 6.97 17.94 0.98
C HIS A 267 7.90 19.15 1.04
N ALA A 268 7.48 20.24 1.66
CA ALA A 268 8.26 21.47 1.82
C ALA A 268 9.39 21.36 2.85
N LEU A 269 9.41 20.31 3.69
CA LEU A 269 10.45 20.13 4.70
C LEU A 269 11.81 19.75 4.09
N PRO A 270 12.93 20.10 4.74
CA PRO A 270 14.24 19.58 4.38
C PRO A 270 14.29 18.04 4.37
N GLU A 271 15.03 17.45 3.46
CA GLU A 271 15.17 16.00 3.29
C GLU A 271 15.52 15.28 4.60
N THR A 272 16.50 15.80 5.34
CA THR A 272 16.93 15.22 6.64
C THR A 272 15.81 15.19 7.68
N VAL A 273 14.93 16.19 7.67
CA VAL A 273 13.78 16.25 8.58
C VAL A 273 12.73 15.22 8.15
N ARG A 274 12.44 15.11 6.85
CA ARG A 274 11.52 14.10 6.32
C ARG A 274 11.97 12.68 6.67
N ASP A 275 13.25 12.39 6.51
CA ASP A 275 13.83 11.08 6.80
C ASP A 275 13.76 10.71 8.29
N THR A 276 13.77 11.70 9.18
CA THR A 276 13.57 11.50 10.62
C THR A 276 12.09 11.30 10.96
N LEU A 277 11.20 12.06 10.34
CA LEU A 277 9.77 12.05 10.68
C LEU A 277 9.07 10.73 10.30
N VAL A 278 9.33 10.19 9.10
CA VAL A 278 8.63 8.99 8.61
C VAL A 278 8.77 7.80 9.58
N PRO A 279 9.96 7.45 10.07
CA PRO A 279 10.10 6.38 11.07
C PRO A 279 9.41 6.70 12.42
N GLN A 280 9.39 7.96 12.84
CA GLN A 280 8.76 8.37 14.10
C GLN A 280 7.24 8.29 14.05
N GLN A 281 6.65 8.41 12.89
CA GLN A 281 5.20 8.37 12.65
C GLN A 281 4.66 6.94 12.47
N TRP A 282 5.38 5.93 12.95
CA TRP A 282 5.01 4.52 12.75
C TRP A 282 3.60 4.17 13.28
N GLN A 283 3.14 4.80 14.35
CA GLN A 283 1.82 4.55 14.92
C GLN A 283 0.69 4.97 13.98
N LEU A 284 0.91 5.92 13.07
CA LEU A 284 -0.08 6.32 12.09
C LEU A 284 -0.36 5.24 11.01
N HIS A 285 0.57 4.28 10.80
CA HIS A 285 0.46 3.37 9.65
C HIS A 285 1.00 1.94 9.89
N LYS A 286 1.49 1.62 11.08
CA LYS A 286 2.10 0.31 11.40
C LYS A 286 1.55 -0.34 12.68
N GLY A 287 0.61 0.28 13.34
CA GLY A 287 -0.09 -0.27 14.49
C GLY A 287 -1.16 -1.29 14.10
N ILE A 288 -1.95 -1.71 15.07
CA ILE A 288 -3.07 -2.63 14.91
C ILE A 288 -4.36 -1.84 15.15
N ASP A 289 -5.39 -2.12 14.38
CA ASP A 289 -6.73 -1.59 14.62
C ASP A 289 -7.22 -1.96 16.03
N HIS A 290 -7.86 -0.99 16.71
CA HIS A 290 -8.31 -1.15 18.09
C HIS A 290 -9.29 -2.32 18.25
N ASP A 291 -10.24 -2.47 17.31
CA ASP A 291 -11.25 -3.53 17.38
C ASP A 291 -10.61 -4.91 17.16
N THR A 292 -9.57 -5.00 16.33
CA THR A 292 -8.78 -6.22 16.15
C THR A 292 -8.03 -6.60 17.43
N ILE A 293 -7.43 -5.63 18.14
CA ILE A 293 -6.79 -5.89 19.44
C ILE A 293 -7.81 -6.37 20.46
N ALA A 294 -8.97 -5.70 20.54
CA ALA A 294 -10.04 -6.09 21.45
C ALA A 294 -10.53 -7.52 21.14
N ALA A 295 -10.77 -7.84 19.86
CA ALA A 295 -11.21 -9.17 19.46
C ALA A 295 -10.19 -10.27 19.78
N ILE A 296 -8.89 -10.01 19.70
CA ILE A 296 -7.84 -10.94 20.10
C ILE A 296 -7.91 -11.17 21.62
N HIS A 297 -7.98 -10.09 22.41
CA HIS A 297 -8.05 -10.20 23.86
C HIS A 297 -9.30 -10.94 24.32
N ASP A 298 -10.45 -10.63 23.76
CA ASP A 298 -11.74 -11.27 24.07
C ASP A 298 -11.71 -12.76 23.73
N GLU A 299 -11.11 -13.15 22.61
CA GLU A 299 -10.97 -14.57 22.24
C GLU A 299 -10.00 -15.31 23.20
N LEU A 300 -8.88 -14.71 23.56
CA LEU A 300 -7.95 -15.27 24.56
C LEU A 300 -8.66 -15.42 25.92
N TYR A 301 -9.38 -14.39 26.38
CA TYR A 301 -10.14 -14.43 27.63
C TYR A 301 -11.22 -15.51 27.59
N ARG A 302 -12.00 -15.59 26.53
CA ARG A 302 -13.04 -16.62 26.35
C ARG A 302 -12.48 -18.03 26.50
N ARG A 303 -11.26 -18.28 26.05
CA ARG A 303 -10.59 -19.58 26.15
C ARG A 303 -10.18 -19.94 27.57
N THR A 304 -10.12 -19.00 28.50
CA THR A 304 -9.82 -19.28 29.91
C THR A 304 -11.06 -19.67 30.73
N LEU A 305 -12.28 -19.52 30.21
CA LEU A 305 -13.53 -19.66 30.98
C LEU A 305 -13.75 -21.05 31.58
N HIS A 306 -13.16 -22.08 30.98
CA HIS A 306 -13.29 -23.48 31.47
C HIS A 306 -12.06 -23.96 32.24
N GLY A 307 -11.20 -23.03 32.69
CA GLY A 307 -9.98 -23.29 33.39
C GLY A 307 -8.79 -23.50 32.46
N GLY A 308 -7.60 -23.06 32.89
CA GLY A 308 -6.37 -23.10 32.12
C GLY A 308 -6.15 -21.89 31.22
N TRP A 309 -4.99 -21.81 30.62
CA TRP A 309 -4.60 -20.81 29.65
C TRP A 309 -4.58 -21.40 28.24
N PRO A 310 -4.90 -20.61 27.21
CA PRO A 310 -4.74 -21.08 25.83
C PRO A 310 -3.25 -21.39 25.53
N ASP A 311 -3.02 -22.38 24.67
CA ASP A 311 -1.68 -22.71 24.14
C ASP A 311 -1.25 -21.67 23.08
N ALA A 312 -1.21 -20.41 23.50
CA ALA A 312 -0.87 -19.26 22.69
C ALA A 312 0.08 -18.34 23.46
N THR A 313 1.23 -18.06 22.88
CA THR A 313 2.25 -17.19 23.49
C THR A 313 2.45 -15.93 22.66
N LEU A 314 2.24 -14.77 23.26
CA LEU A 314 2.43 -13.46 22.65
C LEU A 314 3.70 -12.82 23.25
N THR A 315 4.74 -12.65 22.43
CA THR A 315 6.04 -12.14 22.91
C THR A 315 6.46 -10.90 22.15
N PRO A 316 6.24 -9.70 22.69
CA PRO A 316 6.79 -8.46 22.12
C PRO A 316 8.28 -8.31 22.49
N GLY A 317 8.98 -7.38 21.82
CA GLY A 317 10.40 -7.09 22.07
C GLY A 317 11.38 -8.17 21.56
N VAL A 318 10.94 -9.05 20.67
CA VAL A 318 11.75 -10.19 20.18
C VAL A 318 12.18 -10.00 18.72
N SER A 319 13.48 -10.13 18.49
CA SER A 319 14.07 -10.16 17.14
C SER A 319 14.52 -11.57 16.77
N VAL A 320 14.22 -12.01 15.55
CA VAL A 320 14.83 -13.21 14.96
C VAL A 320 16.22 -12.82 14.45
N ARG A 321 17.27 -13.43 15.01
CA ARG A 321 18.66 -13.17 14.64
C ARG A 321 19.14 -14.09 13.53
N THR A 322 18.83 -15.38 13.65
CA THR A 322 19.09 -16.39 12.63
C THR A 322 17.97 -17.40 12.64
N ALA A 323 17.83 -18.12 11.55
CA ALA A 323 16.88 -19.21 11.44
C ALA A 323 17.44 -20.34 10.57
N GLY A 324 16.99 -21.55 10.81
CA GLY A 324 17.42 -22.72 10.05
C GLY A 324 16.36 -23.80 10.04
N ARG A 325 16.52 -24.80 9.14
CA ARG A 325 15.66 -25.97 9.11
C ARG A 325 16.22 -27.09 9.99
N VAL A 326 15.32 -27.75 10.71
CA VAL A 326 15.63 -28.94 11.51
C VAL A 326 14.89 -30.11 10.87
N ALA A 327 15.65 -31.16 10.52
CA ALA A 327 15.14 -32.38 9.88
C ALA A 327 14.19 -32.14 8.67
N ASN A 328 14.35 -31.01 7.99
CA ASN A 328 13.56 -30.55 6.82
C ASN A 328 12.05 -30.40 7.04
N THR A 329 11.56 -30.67 8.25
CA THR A 329 10.12 -30.63 8.61
C THR A 329 9.78 -29.53 9.62
N ARG A 330 10.78 -28.92 10.24
CA ARG A 330 10.62 -27.88 11.26
C ARG A 330 11.58 -26.72 11.03
N VAL A 331 11.23 -25.56 11.59
CA VAL A 331 12.06 -24.36 11.57
C VAL A 331 12.53 -24.06 13.00
N GLU A 332 13.84 -23.87 13.19
CA GLU A 332 14.41 -23.35 14.42
C GLU A 332 14.70 -21.86 14.24
N LEU A 333 14.13 -21.05 15.12
CA LEU A 333 14.32 -19.61 15.18
C LEU A 333 15.23 -19.27 16.36
N HIS A 334 16.32 -18.57 16.13
CA HIS A 334 17.17 -18.03 17.21
C HIS A 334 16.70 -16.62 17.51
N LEU A 335 16.19 -16.47 18.70
CA LEU A 335 15.51 -15.27 19.18
C LEU A 335 16.40 -14.49 20.16
N GLU A 336 16.30 -13.17 20.10
CA GLU A 336 16.89 -12.27 21.09
C GLU A 336 15.82 -11.30 21.58
N HIS A 337 15.61 -11.26 22.90
CA HIS A 337 14.74 -10.28 23.51
C HIS A 337 15.52 -8.97 23.71
N THR A 338 15.08 -7.90 23.05
CA THR A 338 15.85 -6.66 22.91
C THR A 338 16.08 -5.91 24.22
N GLN A 339 15.12 -5.97 25.17
CA GLN A 339 15.24 -5.31 26.47
C GLN A 339 16.00 -6.15 27.52
N GLN A 340 15.87 -7.49 27.48
CA GLN A 340 16.55 -8.38 28.41
C GLN A 340 17.95 -8.76 27.96
N SER A 341 18.27 -8.56 26.65
CA SER A 341 19.50 -9.05 26.01
C SER A 341 19.69 -10.57 26.16
N THR A 342 18.58 -11.30 26.37
CA THR A 342 18.59 -12.77 26.50
C THR A 342 18.34 -13.41 25.15
N ARG A 343 18.94 -14.60 24.93
CA ARG A 343 18.78 -15.38 23.72
C ARG A 343 18.15 -16.73 24.01
N THR A 344 17.26 -17.16 23.11
CA THR A 344 16.61 -18.46 23.17
C THR A 344 16.40 -19.05 21.80
N ARG A 345 15.94 -20.30 21.73
CA ARG A 345 15.56 -20.98 20.50
C ARG A 345 14.09 -21.36 20.56
N LEU A 346 13.41 -21.20 19.46
CA LEU A 346 12.03 -21.65 19.26
C LEU A 346 11.99 -22.55 18.06
N THR A 347 11.49 -23.77 18.22
CA THR A 347 11.25 -24.69 17.11
C THR A 347 9.76 -24.74 16.79
N THR A 348 9.41 -24.53 15.53
CA THR A 348 8.04 -24.46 15.04
C THR A 348 7.87 -25.26 13.75
N ASP A 349 6.63 -25.67 13.44
CA ASP A 349 6.32 -26.45 12.24
C ASP A 349 5.98 -25.56 11.04
N ALA A 350 5.60 -24.29 11.31
CA ALA A 350 5.29 -23.31 10.28
C ALA A 350 5.61 -21.89 10.75
N VAL A 351 5.94 -21.00 9.83
CA VAL A 351 6.18 -19.57 10.08
C VAL A 351 5.39 -18.71 9.11
N VAL A 352 4.67 -17.73 9.64
CA VAL A 352 4.00 -16.69 8.85
C VAL A 352 4.70 -15.36 9.10
N LEU A 353 5.26 -14.78 8.04
CA LEU A 353 5.99 -13.52 8.05
C LEU A 353 5.03 -12.36 7.79
N ALA A 354 4.48 -11.76 8.84
CA ALA A 354 3.69 -10.54 8.76
C ALA A 354 4.59 -9.30 8.92
N THR A 355 5.69 -9.31 8.19
CA THR A 355 6.81 -8.36 8.30
C THR A 355 6.64 -7.12 7.43
N GLY A 356 5.47 -6.97 6.82
CA GLY A 356 5.05 -5.81 6.05
C GLY A 356 5.58 -5.81 4.62
N TYR A 357 5.49 -4.65 3.99
CA TYR A 357 5.81 -4.44 2.60
C TYR A 357 6.83 -3.32 2.45
N ARG A 358 7.53 -3.32 1.32
CA ARG A 358 8.37 -2.21 0.88
C ARG A 358 7.94 -1.76 -0.51
N GLU A 359 8.22 -0.52 -0.83
CA GLU A 359 8.01 0.01 -2.17
C GLU A 359 8.85 -0.77 -3.17
N ARG A 360 8.29 -1.12 -4.33
CA ARG A 360 9.06 -1.76 -5.41
C ARG A 360 10.11 -0.80 -5.92
N PRO A 361 11.37 -1.23 -6.07
CA PRO A 361 12.41 -0.40 -6.67
C PRO A 361 12.02 -0.03 -8.11
N LEU A 362 12.08 1.26 -8.44
CA LEU A 362 11.80 1.77 -9.79
C LEU A 362 13.00 1.65 -10.73
N ASP A 363 14.19 1.34 -10.20
CA ASP A 363 15.46 1.40 -10.94
C ASP A 363 15.49 0.45 -12.13
N THR A 364 14.96 -0.76 -12.00
CA THR A 364 14.92 -1.73 -13.11
C THR A 364 14.06 -1.20 -14.26
N LEU A 365 12.87 -0.67 -13.95
CA LEU A 365 11.95 -0.15 -14.94
C LEU A 365 12.47 1.13 -15.60
N LEU A 366 13.15 1.97 -14.81
CA LEU A 366 13.68 3.27 -15.23
C LEU A 366 15.15 3.23 -15.67
N HIS A 367 15.76 2.05 -15.86
CA HIS A 367 17.20 1.95 -16.07
C HIS A 367 17.69 2.72 -17.32
N HIS A 368 16.89 2.76 -18.40
CA HIS A 368 17.21 3.56 -19.59
C HIS A 368 17.07 5.07 -19.37
N LEU A 369 16.37 5.48 -18.34
CA LEU A 369 16.20 6.89 -17.95
C LEU A 369 17.17 7.30 -16.85
N ALA A 370 18.01 6.38 -16.34
CA ALA A 370 18.95 6.65 -15.25
C ALA A 370 19.85 7.88 -15.50
N PRO A 371 20.33 8.17 -16.73
CA PRO A 371 21.13 9.37 -16.99
C PRO A 371 20.37 10.69 -16.80
N HIS A 372 19.05 10.65 -16.88
CA HIS A 372 18.15 11.81 -16.73
C HIS A 372 17.58 11.93 -15.33
N LEU A 373 17.52 10.82 -14.57
CA LEU A 373 16.84 10.74 -13.28
C LEU A 373 17.67 11.42 -12.19
N ARG A 374 17.14 12.51 -11.63
CA ARG A 374 17.74 13.18 -10.49
C ARG A 374 17.38 12.50 -9.18
N ARG A 375 18.36 12.40 -8.30
CA ARG A 375 18.22 11.69 -7.03
C ARG A 375 18.52 12.61 -5.84
N ASP A 376 17.94 12.27 -4.71
CA ASP A 376 18.26 12.89 -3.42
C ASP A 376 19.60 12.36 -2.85
N THR A 377 19.97 12.82 -1.66
CA THR A 377 21.27 12.45 -1.03
C THR A 377 21.31 10.99 -0.59
N ALA A 378 20.15 10.35 -0.42
CA ALA A 378 20.03 8.91 -0.12
C ALA A 378 19.92 8.04 -1.39
N GLY A 379 20.04 8.63 -2.58
CA GLY A 379 19.98 7.92 -3.86
C GLY A 379 18.56 7.61 -4.34
N ARG A 380 17.51 8.13 -3.71
CA ARG A 380 16.12 7.93 -4.10
C ARG A 380 15.71 8.93 -5.20
N PRO A 381 14.81 8.58 -6.12
CA PRO A 381 14.30 9.51 -7.12
C PRO A 381 13.68 10.76 -6.49
N ARG A 382 14.00 11.95 -7.00
CA ARG A 382 13.31 13.18 -6.59
C ARG A 382 11.94 13.23 -7.21
N VAL A 383 10.93 13.55 -6.38
CA VAL A 383 9.53 13.70 -6.79
C VAL A 383 9.05 15.09 -6.38
N ASP A 384 8.48 15.84 -7.30
CA ASP A 384 7.97 17.19 -7.03
C ASP A 384 6.56 17.18 -6.41
N ALA A 385 6.03 18.37 -6.07
CA ALA A 385 4.73 18.52 -5.44
C ALA A 385 3.54 18.05 -6.31
N HIS A 386 3.73 17.85 -7.59
CA HIS A 386 2.75 17.30 -8.54
C HIS A 386 2.95 15.80 -8.79
N HIS A 387 3.76 15.13 -7.97
CA HIS A 387 4.13 13.72 -8.08
C HIS A 387 4.96 13.37 -9.31
N ARG A 388 5.63 14.34 -9.97
CA ARG A 388 6.48 14.11 -11.13
C ARG A 388 7.90 13.72 -10.69
N LEU A 389 8.50 12.74 -11.36
CA LEU A 389 9.94 12.48 -11.27
C LEU A 389 10.72 13.65 -11.88
N ASP A 390 11.81 14.05 -11.22
CA ASP A 390 12.74 15.03 -11.77
C ASP A 390 13.68 14.35 -12.77
N LEU A 391 13.36 14.46 -14.05
CA LEU A 391 14.13 13.88 -15.17
C LEU A 391 15.09 14.89 -15.84
N GLY A 392 15.16 16.11 -15.29
CA GLY A 392 15.95 17.17 -15.91
C GLY A 392 15.34 17.67 -17.23
N PRO A 393 15.94 18.72 -17.84
CA PRO A 393 15.32 19.46 -18.95
C PRO A 393 15.35 18.74 -20.31
N ALA A 394 16.13 17.66 -20.44
CA ALA A 394 16.22 16.91 -21.70
C ALA A 394 14.99 16.02 -21.96
N VAL A 395 14.21 15.71 -20.93
CA VAL A 395 12.98 14.94 -21.02
C VAL A 395 11.81 15.87 -20.79
N THR A 396 11.04 16.15 -21.83
CA THR A 396 9.90 17.08 -21.77
C THR A 396 8.58 16.39 -21.39
N GLY A 397 8.52 15.07 -21.45
CA GLY A 397 7.43 14.26 -20.91
C GLY A 397 7.53 14.11 -19.39
N HIS A 398 6.41 13.82 -18.73
CA HIS A 398 6.37 13.62 -17.27
C HIS A 398 6.15 12.16 -16.91
N ILE A 399 6.81 11.72 -15.85
CA ILE A 399 6.54 10.45 -15.19
C ILE A 399 6.03 10.75 -13.79
N TYR A 400 4.76 10.44 -13.54
CA TYR A 400 4.12 10.58 -12.23
C TYR A 400 4.31 9.30 -11.42
N VAL A 401 4.50 9.44 -10.11
CA VAL A 401 4.69 8.32 -9.18
C VAL A 401 3.53 8.25 -8.21
N GLN A 402 2.96 7.06 -8.05
CA GLN A 402 1.92 6.78 -7.08
C GLN A 402 2.32 5.62 -6.17
N ASN A 403 2.30 5.85 -4.86
CA ASN A 403 2.63 4.87 -3.81
C ASN A 403 4.09 4.36 -3.83
N ALA A 404 5.04 5.19 -4.27
CA ALA A 404 6.49 4.97 -4.13
C ALA A 404 7.22 6.27 -3.75
N GLU A 405 6.49 7.29 -3.29
CA GLU A 405 6.96 8.63 -3.01
C GLU A 405 6.91 9.02 -1.52
N ARG A 406 6.88 8.04 -0.59
CA ARG A 406 6.77 8.32 0.85
C ARG A 406 7.88 9.21 1.38
N HIS A 407 9.10 9.09 0.86
CA HIS A 407 10.24 9.94 1.24
C HIS A 407 10.06 11.42 0.90
N THR A 408 9.14 11.77 -0.01
CA THR A 408 8.83 13.14 -0.40
C THR A 408 7.43 13.60 0.03
N HIS A 409 6.46 12.68 0.13
CA HIS A 409 5.05 13.00 0.40
C HIS A 409 4.55 12.47 1.76
N GLY A 410 5.41 11.80 2.54
CA GLY A 410 5.11 11.38 3.91
C GLY A 410 4.21 10.16 4.02
N VAL A 411 3.60 10.00 5.20
CA VAL A 411 2.80 8.82 5.57
C VAL A 411 1.54 8.65 4.72
N GLY A 412 1.05 9.72 4.11
CA GLY A 412 -0.12 9.69 3.23
C GLY A 412 0.15 9.08 1.85
N ALA A 413 1.42 8.85 1.43
CA ALA A 413 1.71 8.30 0.11
C ALA A 413 1.03 6.92 -0.16
N PRO A 414 1.00 5.95 0.77
CA PRO A 414 0.28 4.70 0.58
C PRO A 414 -1.21 4.75 0.94
N ASP A 415 -1.74 5.87 1.43
CA ASP A 415 -3.11 5.96 1.93
C ASP A 415 -4.14 6.04 0.81
N LEU A 416 -5.18 5.19 0.88
CA LEU A 416 -6.27 5.16 -0.09
C LEU A 416 -7.12 6.45 -0.04
N GLY A 417 -7.23 7.10 1.12
CA GLY A 417 -7.95 8.37 1.26
C GLY A 417 -7.36 9.51 0.44
N LEU A 418 -6.08 9.41 0.06
CA LEU A 418 -5.44 10.40 -0.82
C LEU A 418 -5.39 9.97 -2.30
N ALA A 419 -5.90 8.79 -2.66
CA ALA A 419 -5.85 8.30 -4.04
C ALA A 419 -6.56 9.23 -5.02
N ALA A 420 -7.82 9.61 -4.73
CA ALA A 420 -8.60 10.49 -5.58
C ALA A 420 -8.00 11.91 -5.67
N TRP A 421 -7.54 12.46 -4.54
CA TRP A 421 -6.88 13.78 -4.53
C TRP A 421 -5.58 13.78 -5.36
N ARG A 422 -4.75 12.75 -5.25
CA ARG A 422 -3.52 12.60 -6.02
C ARG A 422 -3.82 12.46 -7.50
N SER A 423 -4.78 11.61 -7.86
CA SER A 423 -5.22 11.43 -9.24
C SER A 423 -5.73 12.74 -9.84
N ALA A 424 -6.52 13.53 -9.08
CA ALA A 424 -6.95 14.85 -9.48
C ALA A 424 -5.79 15.85 -9.64
N THR A 425 -4.78 15.80 -8.72
CA THR A 425 -3.56 16.61 -8.82
C THR A 425 -2.80 16.30 -10.12
N ILE A 426 -2.62 15.01 -10.43
CA ILE A 426 -1.95 14.55 -11.65
C ILE A 426 -2.71 15.00 -12.90
N LEU A 427 -4.03 14.84 -12.93
CA LEU A 427 -4.84 15.22 -14.08
C LEU A 427 -4.90 16.73 -14.31
N ASN A 428 -4.98 17.51 -13.24
CA ASN A 428 -4.88 18.97 -13.32
C ASN A 428 -3.54 19.43 -13.91
N ASP A 429 -2.44 18.83 -13.46
CA ASP A 429 -1.10 19.11 -13.96
C ASP A 429 -0.93 18.68 -15.42
N LEU A 430 -1.34 17.46 -15.76
CA LEU A 430 -1.23 16.88 -17.10
C LEU A 430 -2.02 17.68 -18.15
N THR A 431 -3.22 18.13 -17.80
CA THR A 431 -4.09 18.89 -18.72
C THR A 431 -3.75 20.37 -18.79
N GLY A 432 -2.94 20.88 -17.84
CA GLY A 432 -2.68 22.32 -17.70
C GLY A 432 -3.93 23.14 -17.35
N THR A 433 -5.00 22.47 -16.89
CA THR A 433 -6.29 23.05 -16.51
C THR A 433 -6.71 22.56 -15.12
N THR A 434 -7.89 22.92 -14.64
CA THR A 434 -8.37 22.47 -13.33
C THR A 434 -9.73 21.77 -13.46
N PRO A 435 -9.78 20.60 -14.15
CA PRO A 435 -11.02 19.84 -14.26
C PRO A 435 -11.53 19.35 -12.91
N TYR A 436 -10.63 19.10 -11.94
CA TYR A 436 -10.96 18.72 -10.58
C TYR A 436 -10.47 19.81 -9.60
N PRO A 437 -11.33 20.76 -9.19
CA PRO A 437 -10.97 21.79 -8.21
C PRO A 437 -10.58 21.15 -6.88
N LEU A 438 -9.34 21.40 -6.43
CA LEU A 438 -8.84 20.86 -5.16
C LEU A 438 -9.06 21.86 -4.02
N PRO A 439 -9.42 21.38 -2.81
CA PRO A 439 -9.63 22.25 -1.67
C PRO A 439 -8.33 22.91 -1.22
N LYS A 440 -8.39 24.17 -0.86
CA LYS A 440 -7.24 24.94 -0.36
C LYS A 440 -6.87 24.56 1.08
N ARG A 441 -7.87 24.12 1.87
CA ARG A 441 -7.71 23.70 3.26
C ARG A 441 -8.46 22.40 3.50
N THR A 442 -7.80 21.42 4.13
CA THR A 442 -8.31 20.07 4.33
C THR A 442 -8.11 19.57 5.77
N ALA A 443 -7.46 20.37 6.63
CA ALA A 443 -7.22 20.05 8.04
C ALA A 443 -7.59 21.25 8.93
N PHE A 444 -7.96 20.97 10.17
CA PHE A 444 -8.08 21.98 11.22
C PHE A 444 -6.70 22.33 11.79
N THR A 445 -5.81 21.35 11.90
CA THR A 445 -4.43 21.55 12.32
C THR A 445 -3.68 22.42 11.32
N THR A 446 -2.96 23.41 11.82
CA THR A 446 -2.00 24.21 11.04
C THR A 446 -0.64 23.54 11.17
N PHE A 447 -0.19 22.90 10.09
CA PHE A 447 1.13 22.28 10.05
C PHE A 447 2.19 23.36 9.75
N GLY A 448 3.17 23.50 10.66
CA GLY A 448 4.20 24.52 10.58
C GLY A 448 3.77 25.89 11.10
N LEU A 449 4.72 26.80 11.15
CA LEU A 449 4.47 28.20 11.53
C LEU A 449 4.33 29.03 10.26
N THR A 450 3.25 29.81 10.19
CA THR A 450 3.17 30.91 9.22
C THR A 450 4.17 31.96 9.66
N GLN A 451 5.27 32.15 8.94
CA GLN A 451 6.21 33.22 9.24
C GLN A 451 5.51 34.57 8.95
N PRO A 452 5.20 35.41 9.97
CA PRO A 452 5.05 36.79 9.72
C PRO A 452 6.41 37.32 9.25
N ALA A 453 6.41 38.24 8.28
CA ALA A 453 7.63 38.94 7.95
C ALA A 453 8.20 39.51 9.27
N ILE A 454 9.42 39.05 9.64
CA ILE A 454 10.08 39.54 10.88
C ILE A 454 10.23 41.06 10.71
N PRO A 455 9.60 41.91 11.55
CA PRO A 455 9.83 43.35 11.48
C PRO A 455 11.33 43.61 11.71
N THR A 456 11.89 44.52 10.98
CA THR A 456 13.30 44.91 11.06
C THR A 456 13.73 45.46 12.44
N GLN A 457 12.79 45.63 13.38
CA GLN A 457 13.05 45.88 14.79
C GLN A 457 12.60 44.66 15.61
N GLN A 458 13.55 43.92 16.14
CA GLN A 458 13.27 42.83 17.07
C GLN A 458 12.76 43.44 18.41
N PRO A 459 11.55 43.07 18.88
CA PRO A 459 11.18 43.35 20.26
C PRO A 459 12.14 42.60 21.17
N THR A 460 12.52 43.28 22.28
CA THR A 460 13.33 42.63 23.33
C THR A 460 12.48 41.51 23.97
N LEU A 461 12.72 40.28 23.59
CA LEU A 461 12.03 39.10 24.17
C LEU A 461 12.64 38.78 25.53
N VAL A 462 11.81 38.72 26.56
CA VAL A 462 12.22 38.18 27.87
C VAL A 462 12.09 36.63 27.78
N PRO A 463 13.18 35.89 28.05
CA PRO A 463 13.09 34.43 28.11
C PRO A 463 12.10 34.01 29.19
N LEU A 464 11.18 33.10 28.89
CA LEU A 464 10.36 32.42 29.86
C LEU A 464 11.29 31.55 30.73
N ALA A 465 11.32 31.79 32.05
CA ALA A 465 11.98 30.92 33.00
C ALA A 465 11.26 29.56 32.92
N HIS A 466 12.00 28.49 32.63
CA HIS A 466 11.49 27.14 32.80
C HIS A 466 11.26 26.86 34.30
N PRO A 467 10.10 26.23 34.66
CA PRO A 467 9.86 25.79 36.02
C PRO A 467 10.81 24.69 36.48
#